data_a84783fdd7511745e786719b95b1b663
#
_entry.id   a84783fdd7511745e786719b95b1b663
#
_cell.length_a   1.000
_cell.length_b   1.000
_cell.length_c   1.000
_cell.angle_alpha   90.00
_cell.angle_beta   90.00
_cell.angle_gamma   90.00
#
_symmetry.space_group_name_H-M   'P 1'
#
loop_
_entity.id
_entity.type
_entity.pdbx_description
1 polymer ?
#
loop_
_entity_poly.entity_id
_entity_poly.type
_entity_poly.pdbx_seq_one_letter_code
_entity_poly.pdbx_strand_id
1 'polypeptide(L)'
;MRKTLIMSLIAAVAMPAAIVPATANAQNNREIRRDRQDLREERRELRQAQRYGDQRDVRGERRDVREARRDLNQSVRERDRRWGRNDWRDYRTSNRALYARGNWRAPFRYNRFRPGARIAPSYYGQRYWINDPWRYRLPPVSRNQRWVRHYNDVVLIDYRRGVVVDVIRGFYW
;
A
#
# COMPACT_ATOMS: atom_id res chain seq x y z
N MET A 1 -66.76 -15.46 -21.22
CA MET A 1 -65.63 -15.69 -20.25
C MET A 1 -64.34 -15.81 -21.05
N ARG A 2 -63.57 -14.73 -21.10
CA ARG A 2 -62.30 -14.67 -21.83
C ARG A 2 -61.16 -14.74 -20.82
N LYS A 3 -60.38 -15.83 -20.82
CA LYS A 3 -59.18 -16.01 -19.99
C LYS A 3 -58.00 -15.39 -20.75
N THR A 4 -57.50 -14.30 -20.28
CA THR A 4 -56.24 -13.71 -20.76
C THR A 4 -55.07 -14.37 -20.06
N LEU A 5 -54.24 -15.06 -20.83
CA LEU A 5 -52.94 -15.58 -20.42
C LEU A 5 -51.92 -14.42 -20.40
N ILE A 6 -51.41 -14.11 -19.22
CA ILE A 6 -50.29 -13.19 -19.06
C ILE A 6 -48.99 -13.99 -19.20
N MET A 7 -48.30 -13.84 -20.31
CA MET A 7 -46.97 -14.33 -20.52
C MET A 7 -45.97 -13.41 -19.80
N SER A 8 -45.37 -13.90 -18.70
CA SER A 8 -44.27 -13.21 -18.04
C SER A 8 -42.97 -13.41 -18.85
N LEU A 9 -42.50 -12.33 -19.46
CA LEU A 9 -41.18 -12.26 -20.08
C LEU A 9 -40.15 -12.07 -19.00
N ILE A 10 -39.36 -13.10 -18.70
CA ILE A 10 -38.17 -12.98 -17.84
C ILE A 10 -37.03 -12.43 -18.71
N ALA A 11 -36.77 -11.14 -18.60
CA ALA A 11 -35.59 -10.53 -19.19
C ALA A 11 -34.38 -10.88 -18.31
N ALA A 12 -33.53 -11.79 -18.80
CA ALA A 12 -32.22 -12.03 -18.21
C ALA A 12 -31.33 -10.80 -18.46
N VAL A 13 -31.14 -9.98 -17.44
CA VAL A 13 -30.19 -8.89 -17.45
C VAL A 13 -28.80 -9.49 -17.27
N ALA A 14 -28.08 -9.69 -18.37
CA ALA A 14 -26.65 -9.95 -18.33
C ALA A 14 -25.95 -8.71 -17.81
N MET A 15 -25.51 -8.74 -16.54
CA MET A 15 -24.65 -7.70 -15.99
C MET A 15 -23.28 -7.80 -16.67
N PRO A 16 -22.81 -6.74 -17.35
CA PRO A 16 -21.41 -6.72 -17.79
C PRO A 16 -20.53 -6.68 -16.56
N ALA A 17 -19.60 -7.62 -16.47
CA ALA A 17 -18.53 -7.61 -15.48
C ALA A 17 -17.79 -6.27 -15.61
N ALA A 18 -18.04 -5.37 -14.69
CA ALA A 18 -17.42 -4.05 -14.68
C ALA A 18 -15.91 -4.19 -14.49
N ILE A 19 -15.17 -3.92 -15.55
CA ILE A 19 -13.73 -3.66 -15.50
C ILE A 19 -13.56 -2.34 -14.74
N VAL A 20 -13.39 -2.40 -13.43
CA VAL A 20 -13.10 -1.25 -12.57
C VAL A 20 -11.74 -1.42 -11.93
N PRO A 21 -10.66 -0.98 -12.55
CA PRO A 21 -9.46 -0.73 -11.74
C PRO A 21 -8.76 0.62 -11.93
N ALA A 22 -8.89 1.29 -13.08
CA ALA A 22 -8.09 2.50 -13.31
C ALA A 22 -8.60 3.77 -12.59
N THR A 23 -9.92 3.95 -12.51
CA THR A 23 -10.54 5.14 -11.92
C THR A 23 -10.46 5.15 -10.39
N ALA A 24 -10.66 4.02 -9.74
CA ALA A 24 -10.58 3.90 -8.28
C ALA A 24 -9.17 4.20 -7.74
N ASN A 25 -8.14 3.79 -8.46
CA ASN A 25 -6.75 4.08 -8.11
C ASN A 25 -6.39 5.57 -8.28
N ALA A 26 -6.95 6.24 -9.29
CA ALA A 26 -6.76 7.66 -9.50
C ALA A 26 -7.42 8.49 -8.39
N GLN A 27 -8.62 8.10 -7.94
CA GLN A 27 -9.33 8.74 -6.83
C GLN A 27 -8.57 8.62 -5.53
N ASN A 28 -8.14 7.42 -5.13
CA ASN A 28 -7.38 7.20 -3.90
C ASN A 28 -6.04 7.95 -3.87
N ASN A 29 -5.35 8.03 -5.01
CA ASN A 29 -4.12 8.79 -5.10
C ASN A 29 -4.35 10.31 -5.01
N ARG A 30 -5.52 10.81 -5.43
CA ARG A 30 -5.93 12.21 -5.24
C ARG A 30 -6.24 12.49 -3.78
N GLU A 31 -6.99 11.61 -3.13
CA GLU A 31 -7.32 11.66 -1.71
C GLU A 31 -6.07 11.67 -0.84
N ILE A 32 -5.17 10.72 -0.99
CA ILE A 32 -3.89 10.69 -0.27
C ILE A 32 -3.04 11.95 -0.52
N ARG A 33 -3.11 12.55 -1.71
CA ARG A 33 -2.41 13.80 -1.96
C ARG A 33 -3.04 14.98 -1.21
N ARG A 34 -4.38 15.03 -1.13
CA ARG A 34 -5.11 16.02 -0.32
C ARG A 34 -4.74 15.87 1.15
N ASP A 35 -4.93 14.69 1.73
CA ASP A 35 -4.63 14.43 3.13
C ASP A 35 -3.18 14.76 3.51
N ARG A 36 -2.22 14.55 2.58
CA ARG A 36 -0.84 14.99 2.79
C ARG A 36 -0.66 16.50 2.76
N GLN A 37 -1.46 17.18 1.99
CA GLN A 37 -1.46 18.63 1.92
C GLN A 37 -2.07 19.21 3.20
N ASP A 38 -3.22 18.69 3.62
CA ASP A 38 -3.91 19.06 4.84
C ASP A 38 -3.01 18.84 6.06
N LEU A 39 -2.39 17.67 6.19
CA LEU A 39 -1.44 17.42 7.29
C LEU A 39 -0.24 18.38 7.27
N ARG A 40 0.19 18.88 6.11
CA ARG A 40 1.27 19.87 6.04
C ARG A 40 0.79 21.26 6.48
N GLU A 41 -0.46 21.57 6.17
CA GLU A 41 -1.12 22.80 6.53
C GLU A 41 -1.33 22.88 8.05
N GLU A 42 -1.97 21.88 8.63
CA GLU A 42 -2.16 21.73 10.09
C GLU A 42 -0.84 21.82 10.88
N ARG A 43 0.22 21.23 10.33
CA ARG A 43 1.55 21.36 10.96
C ARG A 43 2.15 22.76 10.84
N ARG A 44 1.77 23.55 9.85
CA ARG A 44 2.20 24.96 9.76
C ARG A 44 1.43 25.80 10.77
N GLU A 45 0.13 25.59 10.87
CA GLU A 45 -0.74 26.27 11.83
C GLU A 45 -0.35 25.96 13.26
N LEU A 46 -0.06 24.71 13.59
CA LEU A 46 0.50 24.35 14.90
C LEU A 46 1.81 25.10 15.21
N ARG A 47 2.73 25.22 14.24
CA ARG A 47 3.97 25.99 14.44
C ARG A 47 3.71 27.47 14.65
N GLN A 48 2.69 28.00 13.98
CA GLN A 48 2.27 29.39 14.14
C GLN A 48 1.63 29.59 15.50
N ALA A 49 0.72 28.74 15.95
CA ALA A 49 0.14 28.78 17.29
C ALA A 49 1.19 28.62 18.39
N GLN A 50 2.22 27.81 18.19
CA GLN A 50 3.34 27.65 19.13
C GLN A 50 4.19 28.94 19.26
N ARG A 51 4.21 29.81 18.24
CA ARG A 51 5.00 31.07 18.26
C ARG A 51 4.20 32.27 18.76
N TYR A 52 2.92 32.32 18.45
CA TYR A 52 2.12 33.53 18.62
C TYR A 52 0.77 33.28 19.31
N GLY A 53 0.36 32.03 19.48
CA GLY A 53 -0.92 31.66 20.08
C GLY A 53 -0.83 31.36 21.57
N ASP A 54 -1.99 31.17 22.17
CA ASP A 54 -2.10 30.78 23.56
C ASP A 54 -2.11 29.23 23.73
N GLN A 55 -2.20 28.74 24.98
CA GLN A 55 -2.24 27.30 25.27
C GLN A 55 -3.50 26.61 24.73
N ARG A 56 -4.60 27.33 24.48
CA ARG A 56 -5.83 26.76 23.91
C ARG A 56 -5.65 26.55 22.41
N ASP A 57 -5.05 27.54 21.74
CA ASP A 57 -4.73 27.44 20.30
C ASP A 57 -3.81 26.26 20.03
N VAL A 58 -2.71 26.15 20.77
CA VAL A 58 -1.76 25.02 20.66
C VAL A 58 -2.43 23.68 20.91
N ARG A 59 -3.41 23.60 21.83
CA ARG A 59 -4.14 22.36 22.08
C ARG A 59 -5.13 22.04 20.95
N GLY A 60 -5.75 23.05 20.36
CA GLY A 60 -6.58 22.95 19.17
C GLY A 60 -5.79 22.34 18.01
N GLU A 61 -4.76 23.06 17.57
CA GLU A 61 -3.92 22.65 16.45
C GLU A 61 -3.27 21.28 16.62
N ARG A 62 -2.93 20.89 17.86
CA ARG A 62 -2.46 19.52 18.13
C ARG A 62 -3.53 18.46 17.90
N ARG A 63 -4.82 18.77 18.07
CA ARG A 63 -5.91 17.83 17.75
C ARG A 63 -6.03 17.71 16.24
N ASP A 64 -5.99 18.82 15.53
CA ASP A 64 -6.18 18.92 14.10
C ASP A 64 -5.04 18.20 13.35
N VAL A 65 -3.79 18.37 13.76
CA VAL A 65 -2.66 17.56 13.27
C VAL A 65 -2.85 16.06 13.54
N ARG A 66 -3.44 15.67 14.69
CA ARG A 66 -3.68 14.25 14.96
C ARG A 66 -4.80 13.68 14.10
N GLU A 67 -5.81 14.49 13.80
CA GLU A 67 -6.91 14.12 12.93
C GLU A 67 -6.43 13.97 11.48
N ALA A 68 -5.83 14.98 10.91
CA ALA A 68 -5.25 14.91 9.56
C ALA A 68 -4.25 13.75 9.38
N ARG A 69 -3.52 13.41 10.46
CA ARG A 69 -2.65 12.23 10.44
C ARG A 69 -3.43 10.91 10.45
N ARG A 70 -4.57 10.84 11.13
CA ARG A 70 -5.44 9.66 11.12
C ARG A 70 -6.06 9.46 9.75
N ASP A 71 -6.56 10.52 9.13
CA ASP A 71 -7.18 10.50 7.82
C ASP A 71 -6.20 10.06 6.74
N LEU A 72 -5.01 10.64 6.70
CA LEU A 72 -3.95 10.18 5.82
C LEU A 72 -3.61 8.68 6.03
N ASN A 73 -3.52 8.22 7.27
CA ASN A 73 -3.24 6.82 7.56
C ASN A 73 -4.40 5.90 7.12
N GLN A 74 -5.63 6.37 7.22
CA GLN A 74 -6.81 5.64 6.76
C GLN A 74 -6.81 5.52 5.24
N SER A 75 -6.67 6.62 4.51
CA SER A 75 -6.60 6.63 3.04
C SER A 75 -5.47 5.75 2.49
N VAL A 76 -4.31 5.77 3.16
CA VAL A 76 -3.20 4.88 2.82
C VAL A 76 -3.57 3.41 3.05
N ARG A 77 -4.20 3.07 4.18
CA ARG A 77 -4.63 1.69 4.48
C ARG A 77 -5.67 1.19 3.50
N GLU A 78 -6.63 2.03 3.14
CA GLU A 78 -7.70 1.69 2.18
C GLU A 78 -7.13 1.42 0.80
N ARG A 79 -6.18 2.23 0.35
CA ARG A 79 -5.43 1.98 -0.88
C ARG A 79 -4.66 0.66 -0.83
N ASP A 80 -3.92 0.41 0.26
CA ASP A 80 -3.03 -0.74 0.38
C ASP A 80 -3.79 -2.07 0.54
N ARG A 81 -4.99 -2.04 1.10
CA ARG A 81 -5.87 -3.23 1.21
C ARG A 81 -6.30 -3.82 -0.14
N ARG A 82 -6.15 -3.07 -1.22
CA ARG A 82 -6.64 -3.46 -2.55
C ARG A 82 -5.63 -4.28 -3.35
N TRP A 83 -4.37 -4.35 -2.93
CA TRP A 83 -3.36 -5.06 -3.70
C TRP A 83 -3.31 -6.53 -3.32
N GLY A 84 -3.67 -7.39 -4.28
CA GLY A 84 -3.48 -8.81 -4.20
C GLY A 84 -2.03 -9.23 -4.50
N ARG A 85 -1.74 -10.51 -4.29
CA ARG A 85 -0.38 -11.07 -4.44
C ARG A 85 0.21 -10.91 -5.84
N ASN A 86 -0.62 -10.82 -6.87
CA ASN A 86 -0.19 -10.80 -8.29
C ASN A 86 -0.36 -9.44 -8.98
N ASP A 87 -0.96 -8.46 -8.33
CA ASP A 87 -1.28 -7.15 -8.94
C ASP A 87 -0.05 -6.37 -9.40
N TRP A 88 1.10 -6.67 -8.84
CA TRP A 88 2.38 -6.11 -9.24
C TRP A 88 2.83 -6.53 -10.64
N ARG A 89 2.39 -7.70 -11.15
CA ARG A 89 2.88 -8.28 -12.42
C ARG A 89 2.50 -7.41 -13.61
N ASP A 90 1.22 -7.13 -13.78
CA ASP A 90 0.72 -6.32 -14.89
C ASP A 90 1.23 -4.88 -14.78
N TYR A 91 1.25 -4.38 -13.54
CA TYR A 91 1.78 -3.05 -13.27
C TYR A 91 3.27 -2.92 -13.60
N ARG A 92 4.06 -3.95 -13.35
CA ARG A 92 5.48 -3.99 -13.68
C ARG A 92 5.73 -3.86 -15.18
N THR A 93 4.92 -4.51 -16.00
CA THR A 93 5.04 -4.45 -17.47
C THR A 93 4.89 -3.03 -18.00
N SER A 94 3.95 -2.27 -17.43
CA SER A 94 3.70 -0.88 -17.79
C SER A 94 4.64 0.14 -17.10
N ASN A 95 5.36 -0.28 -16.05
CA ASN A 95 6.20 0.59 -15.22
C ASN A 95 7.63 0.06 -15.07
N ARG A 96 8.25 -0.33 -16.18
CA ARG A 96 9.54 -1.04 -16.20
C ARG A 96 10.65 -0.36 -15.39
N ALA A 97 10.78 0.95 -15.50
CA ALA A 97 11.81 1.71 -14.80
C ALA A 97 11.72 1.58 -13.27
N LEU A 98 10.49 1.47 -12.71
CA LEU A 98 10.27 1.30 -11.28
C LEU A 98 10.82 -0.04 -10.75
N TYR A 99 10.78 -1.06 -11.60
CA TYR A 99 11.22 -2.42 -11.25
C TYR A 99 12.62 -2.75 -11.77
N ALA A 100 13.35 -1.76 -12.24
CA ALA A 100 14.72 -1.95 -12.68
C ALA A 100 15.60 -2.41 -11.51
N ARG A 101 16.49 -3.37 -11.78
CA ARG A 101 17.43 -3.89 -10.78
C ARG A 101 18.33 -2.81 -10.19
N GLY A 102 18.77 -1.87 -11.02
CA GLY A 102 19.74 -0.84 -10.61
C GLY A 102 21.05 -1.44 -10.08
N ASN A 103 21.80 -0.62 -9.34
CA ASN A 103 23.09 -1.01 -8.73
C ASN A 103 22.91 -1.58 -7.32
N TRP A 104 21.81 -2.32 -7.07
CA TRP A 104 21.60 -2.89 -5.75
C TRP A 104 22.66 -3.92 -5.38
N ARG A 105 23.24 -3.77 -4.20
CA ARG A 105 24.29 -4.64 -3.65
C ARG A 105 24.00 -4.98 -2.20
N ALA A 106 24.44 -6.15 -1.77
CA ALA A 106 24.38 -6.58 -0.37
C ALA A 106 25.68 -7.33 0.01
N PRO A 107 26.07 -7.30 1.29
CA PRO A 107 27.27 -7.98 1.78
C PRO A 107 27.06 -9.50 1.99
N PHE A 108 25.94 -10.03 1.53
CA PHE A 108 25.61 -11.45 1.62
C PHE A 108 25.34 -12.04 0.24
N ARG A 109 25.51 -13.36 0.12
CA ARG A 109 25.18 -14.09 -1.11
C ARG A 109 23.68 -14.29 -1.26
N TYR A 110 23.20 -14.48 -2.49
CA TYR A 110 21.83 -14.86 -2.76
C TYR A 110 21.48 -16.18 -2.06
N ASN A 111 20.36 -16.17 -1.35
CA ASN A 111 19.78 -17.36 -0.74
C ASN A 111 18.33 -17.54 -1.23
N ARG A 112 18.02 -18.75 -1.66
CA ARG A 112 16.68 -19.08 -2.16
C ARG A 112 15.72 -19.34 -1.01
N PHE A 113 15.29 -18.30 -0.34
CA PHE A 113 14.35 -18.39 0.76
C PHE A 113 13.03 -19.05 0.35
N ARG A 114 12.36 -19.68 1.33
CA ARG A 114 11.03 -20.28 1.20
C ARG A 114 10.16 -19.80 2.34
N PRO A 115 8.83 -19.66 2.15
CA PRO A 115 7.91 -19.41 3.25
C PRO A 115 8.11 -20.43 4.39
N GLY A 116 8.07 -19.96 5.63
CA GLY A 116 8.34 -20.73 6.84
C GLY A 116 9.82 -20.85 7.24
N ALA A 117 10.75 -20.53 6.34
CA ALA A 117 12.17 -20.61 6.66
C ALA A 117 12.61 -19.52 7.67
N ARG A 118 13.54 -19.85 8.56
CA ARG A 118 14.22 -18.85 9.39
C ARG A 118 15.15 -18.00 8.55
N ILE A 119 15.24 -16.72 8.88
CA ILE A 119 16.07 -15.74 8.18
C ILE A 119 16.86 -14.93 9.19
N ALA A 120 18.17 -14.80 8.98
CA ALA A 120 19.04 -14.05 9.86
C ALA A 120 18.83 -12.53 9.71
N PRO A 121 18.97 -11.73 10.78
CA PRO A 121 18.81 -10.27 10.77
C PRO A 121 19.65 -9.55 9.71
N SER A 122 20.80 -10.07 9.35
CA SER A 122 21.68 -9.51 8.31
C SER A 122 20.98 -9.37 6.94
N TYR A 123 19.99 -10.22 6.63
CA TYR A 123 19.26 -10.19 5.37
C TYR A 123 18.12 -9.18 5.34
N TYR A 124 17.66 -8.70 6.49
CA TYR A 124 16.49 -7.81 6.57
C TYR A 124 16.73 -6.53 7.38
N GLY A 125 17.95 -6.06 7.46
CA GLY A 125 18.25 -4.73 8.01
C GLY A 125 17.47 -3.63 7.30
N GLN A 126 17.25 -2.50 7.96
CA GLN A 126 16.40 -1.40 7.48
C GLN A 126 16.75 -0.92 6.06
N ARG A 127 18.02 -0.96 5.67
CA ARG A 127 18.47 -0.58 4.32
C ARG A 127 17.89 -1.42 3.19
N TYR A 128 17.37 -2.61 3.50
CA TYR A 128 16.74 -3.50 2.53
C TYR A 128 15.21 -3.41 2.54
N TRP A 129 14.63 -2.61 3.44
CA TRP A 129 13.20 -2.46 3.54
C TRP A 129 12.61 -1.74 2.33
N ILE A 130 11.51 -2.25 1.83
CA ILE A 130 10.68 -1.56 0.86
C ILE A 130 9.70 -0.70 1.67
N ASN A 131 10.05 0.58 1.84
CA ASN A 131 9.29 1.51 2.68
C ASN A 131 7.92 1.83 2.07
N ASP A 132 7.83 1.80 0.74
CA ASP A 132 6.61 2.10 -0.01
C ASP A 132 6.12 0.88 -0.80
N PRO A 133 5.67 -0.22 -0.17
CA PRO A 133 5.26 -1.44 -0.86
C PRO A 133 4.09 -1.19 -1.82
N TRP A 134 3.20 -0.27 -1.49
CA TRP A 134 2.10 0.16 -2.35
C TRP A 134 2.54 0.71 -3.71
N ARG A 135 3.68 1.38 -3.76
CA ARG A 135 4.26 1.91 -5.00
C ARG A 135 4.54 0.81 -6.01
N TYR A 136 4.84 -0.36 -5.50
CA TYR A 136 5.09 -1.58 -6.27
C TYR A 136 3.89 -2.50 -6.36
N ARG A 137 2.72 -2.06 -5.92
CA ARG A 137 1.52 -2.89 -5.81
C ARG A 137 1.75 -4.21 -5.06
N LEU A 138 2.61 -4.17 -4.07
CA LEU A 138 2.78 -5.28 -3.14
C LEU A 138 1.61 -5.32 -2.15
N PRO A 139 1.20 -6.53 -1.70
CA PRO A 139 0.20 -6.68 -0.66
C PRO A 139 0.55 -5.89 0.60
N PRO A 140 -0.46 -5.39 1.34
CA PRO A 140 -0.25 -4.74 2.62
C PRO A 140 0.38 -5.70 3.63
N VAL A 141 1.12 -5.15 4.56
CA VAL A 141 1.83 -5.91 5.59
C VAL A 141 1.20 -5.75 6.96
N SER A 142 1.22 -6.79 7.77
CA SER A 142 0.83 -6.73 9.17
C SER A 142 1.87 -5.97 10.02
N ARG A 143 1.50 -5.62 11.26
CA ARG A 143 2.31 -4.77 12.16
C ARG A 143 3.77 -5.20 12.29
N ASN A 144 4.03 -6.51 12.35
CA ASN A 144 5.37 -7.08 12.54
C ASN A 144 6.00 -7.58 11.24
N GLN A 145 5.39 -7.29 10.10
CA GLN A 145 5.88 -7.74 8.80
C GLN A 145 6.49 -6.60 8.01
N ARG A 146 7.45 -6.94 7.16
CA ARG A 146 8.07 -6.00 6.21
C ARG A 146 8.40 -6.73 4.91
N TRP A 147 8.17 -6.04 3.80
CA TRP A 147 8.76 -6.42 2.52
C TRP A 147 10.21 -5.97 2.49
N VAL A 148 11.11 -6.89 2.17
CA VAL A 148 12.54 -6.60 2.01
C VAL A 148 13.01 -7.02 0.64
N ARG A 149 13.93 -6.27 0.08
CA ARG A 149 14.58 -6.63 -1.18
C ARG A 149 15.68 -7.66 -0.93
N HIS A 150 15.68 -8.72 -1.73
CA HIS A 150 16.72 -9.74 -1.74
C HIS A 150 17.14 -10.03 -3.19
N TYR A 151 18.14 -9.32 -3.68
CA TYR A 151 18.57 -9.34 -5.09
C TYR A 151 17.42 -8.93 -6.04
N ASN A 152 16.99 -9.86 -6.89
CA ASN A 152 15.84 -9.65 -7.80
C ASN A 152 14.50 -10.06 -7.19
N ASP A 153 14.51 -10.62 -6.00
CA ASP A 153 13.32 -11.06 -5.28
C ASP A 153 12.88 -10.02 -4.25
N VAL A 154 11.63 -10.11 -3.84
CA VAL A 154 11.14 -9.48 -2.61
C VAL A 154 10.65 -10.54 -1.66
N VAL A 155 10.96 -10.39 -0.38
CA VAL A 155 10.66 -11.35 0.68
C VAL A 155 9.84 -10.64 1.74
N LEU A 156 8.66 -11.18 2.05
CA LEU A 156 7.88 -10.75 3.19
C LEU A 156 8.38 -11.49 4.42
N ILE A 157 8.78 -10.75 5.43
CA ILE A 157 9.30 -11.32 6.68
C ILE A 157 8.46 -10.88 7.88
N ASP A 158 8.32 -11.76 8.85
CA ASP A 158 8.02 -11.40 10.23
C ASP A 158 9.36 -11.13 10.93
N TYR A 159 9.70 -9.85 11.09
CA TYR A 159 11.01 -9.46 11.62
C TYR A 159 11.16 -9.72 13.13
N ARG A 160 10.05 -9.90 13.87
CA ARG A 160 10.11 -10.28 15.29
C ARG A 160 10.43 -11.76 15.45
N ARG A 161 9.85 -12.60 14.61
CA ARG A 161 10.04 -14.05 14.65
C ARG A 161 11.27 -14.50 13.85
N GLY A 162 11.80 -13.63 13.00
CA GLY A 162 12.87 -13.99 12.07
C GLY A 162 12.45 -15.09 11.08
N VAL A 163 11.25 -14.99 10.54
CA VAL A 163 10.66 -16.00 9.65
C VAL A 163 10.19 -15.37 8.35
N VAL A 164 10.44 -16.05 7.25
CA VAL A 164 9.92 -15.70 5.92
C VAL A 164 8.43 -16.05 5.86
N VAL A 165 7.60 -15.07 5.51
CA VAL A 165 6.14 -15.23 5.37
C VAL A 165 5.76 -15.51 3.92
N ASP A 166 6.33 -14.78 2.97
CA ASP A 166 6.11 -14.96 1.54
C ASP A 166 7.33 -14.55 0.72
N VAL A 167 7.42 -15.02 -0.52
CA VAL A 167 8.49 -14.69 -1.46
C VAL A 167 7.91 -14.45 -2.85
N ILE A 168 8.21 -13.31 -3.42
CA ILE A 168 7.94 -13.01 -4.83
C ILE A 168 9.28 -13.02 -5.57
N ARG A 169 9.46 -14.00 -6.43
CA ARG A 169 10.68 -14.20 -7.18
C ARG A 169 10.70 -13.40 -8.47
N GLY A 170 11.90 -12.99 -8.88
CA GLY A 170 12.09 -12.24 -10.11
C GLY A 170 11.27 -10.96 -10.15
N PHE A 171 11.14 -10.29 -9.02
CA PHE A 171 10.38 -9.06 -8.88
C PHE A 171 11.06 -7.90 -9.62
N TYR A 172 12.37 -7.79 -9.48
CA TYR A 172 13.20 -6.85 -10.24
C TYR A 172 13.85 -7.55 -11.43
N TRP A 173 14.08 -6.84 -12.54
CA TRP A 173 14.80 -7.31 -13.73
C TRP A 173 16.13 -6.62 -13.96
#